data_c130fe29e16e2f7aa47cf4c7373a9437
#
_entry.id   c130fe29e16e2f7aa47cf4c7373a9437
#
_cell.length_a   1.000
_cell.length_b   1.000
_cell.length_c   1.000
_cell.angle_alpha   90.00
_cell.angle_beta   90.00
_cell.angle_gamma   90.00
#
_symmetry.space_group_name_H-M   'P 1'
#
loop_
_entity.id
_entity.type
_entity.pdbx_description
1 polymer ?
#
loop_
_entity_poly.entity_id
_entity_poly.type
_entity_poly.pdbx_seq_one_letter_code
_entity_poly.pdbx_strand_id
1 'polypeptide(L)'
;MLKSYREVCQAKGLGGLPKGRIATAPFQKERMFDSGSQTQIAMIAGISQQQDRLEREKYMEYTLNKLEKRIGYSFQDKKLLEHAMIHSSYANEHHLGKLGCNERLEFLGDAVLEVVSSDFLFRTFPEMPEGDMTKTRASLVCEPTLAFCAQEIDLGGFLLLGKGEDATGGRGRDSVVSDAMEALIGAIYLDGGFANAKEFIHRFILNDIEHKQLFYDSKTILQEIIQSRQDGELSYEILKEEGPDHNKSFEVRALVGDQEIGRGKGRTKKAAEQLAAYNGILKLKAGETCI
;
A
#
# COMPACT_ATOMS: atom_id res chain seq x y z
N MET A 1 -10.45 12.31 -12.63
CA MET A 1 -10.13 11.09 -13.44
C MET A 1 -10.80 11.07 -14.82
N LEU A 2 -12.01 11.61 -15.03
CA LEU A 2 -12.67 11.65 -16.36
C LEU A 2 -11.96 12.52 -17.42
N LYS A 3 -11.09 13.46 -17.06
CA LYS A 3 -10.29 14.26 -18.01
C LYS A 3 -9.11 13.48 -18.61
N SER A 4 -8.48 12.58 -17.83
CA SER A 4 -7.34 11.78 -18.26
C SER A 4 -7.71 10.71 -19.31
N TYR A 5 -8.93 10.18 -19.25
CA TYR A 5 -9.41 9.18 -20.21
C TYR A 5 -9.66 9.74 -21.61
N ARG A 6 -10.07 11.01 -21.73
CA ARG A 6 -10.25 11.67 -23.03
C ARG A 6 -8.94 11.93 -23.76
N GLU A 7 -7.87 12.22 -23.03
CA GLU A 7 -6.55 12.51 -23.63
C GLU A 7 -5.87 11.25 -24.19
N VAL A 8 -6.12 10.07 -23.60
CA VAL A 8 -5.58 8.80 -24.08
C VAL A 8 -6.26 8.32 -25.37
N CYS A 9 -7.56 8.64 -25.55
CA CYS A 9 -8.29 8.29 -26.78
C CYS A 9 -7.95 9.20 -27.97
N GLN A 10 -7.54 10.46 -27.73
CA GLN A 10 -7.11 11.37 -28.80
C GLN A 10 -5.72 11.06 -29.37
N ALA A 11 -4.87 10.38 -28.61
CA ALA A 11 -3.54 9.96 -29.05
C ALA A 11 -3.52 8.79 -30.04
N LYS A 12 -4.64 8.14 -30.30
CA LYS A 12 -4.76 6.97 -31.19
C LYS A 12 -5.49 7.23 -32.52
N GLY A 13 -5.52 8.44 -33.02
CA GLY A 13 -5.71 8.77 -34.45
C GLY A 13 -6.90 8.09 -35.14
N LEU A 14 -8.13 8.15 -34.60
CA LEU A 14 -9.33 7.75 -35.34
C LEU A 14 -10.10 8.96 -35.83
N GLY A 15 -10.19 9.04 -37.13
CA GLY A 15 -10.58 10.17 -37.96
C GLY A 15 -11.95 10.74 -37.76
N GLY A 16 -12.06 11.99 -38.16
CA GLY A 16 -13.18 12.88 -38.02
C GLY A 16 -14.43 12.50 -38.81
N LEU A 17 -15.55 12.94 -38.28
CA LEU A 17 -16.85 13.00 -38.96
C LEU A 17 -17.11 14.44 -39.47
N PRO A 18 -17.79 14.65 -40.58
CA PRO A 18 -17.87 15.92 -41.31
C PRO A 18 -18.91 16.88 -40.68
N LYS A 19 -18.58 18.18 -40.73
CA LYS A 19 -19.44 19.28 -40.34
C LYS A 19 -20.51 19.54 -41.44
N GLY A 20 -21.76 19.18 -41.16
CA GLY A 20 -22.91 19.61 -41.94
C GLY A 20 -23.60 20.83 -41.32
N ARG A 21 -23.81 21.90 -42.13
CA ARG A 21 -24.60 23.08 -41.79
C ARG A 21 -26.06 22.70 -41.69
N ILE A 22 -26.75 23.12 -40.60
CA ILE A 22 -28.20 23.00 -40.49
C ILE A 22 -28.78 24.41 -40.58
N ALA A 23 -29.69 24.58 -41.57
CA ALA A 23 -30.48 25.77 -41.79
C ALA A 23 -31.64 25.85 -40.78
N THR A 24 -31.89 27.07 -40.29
CA THR A 24 -32.99 27.39 -39.39
C THR A 24 -34.30 27.56 -40.14
N ALA A 25 -35.33 26.79 -39.75
CA ALA A 25 -36.76 27.05 -40.04
C ALA A 25 -37.58 27.00 -38.73
N PRO A 26 -38.64 27.79 -38.59
CA PRO A 26 -39.37 27.93 -37.33
C PRO A 26 -40.26 26.73 -37.04
N PHE A 27 -40.14 26.18 -35.81
CA PHE A 27 -40.88 25.00 -35.38
C PHE A 27 -42.16 25.38 -34.64
N GLN A 28 -43.29 24.97 -35.18
CA GLN A 28 -44.59 24.97 -34.49
C GLN A 28 -44.61 23.92 -33.38
N LYS A 29 -45.18 24.28 -32.24
CA LYS A 29 -45.31 23.46 -31.05
C LYS A 29 -46.47 22.47 -31.23
N GLU A 30 -46.17 21.22 -31.53
CA GLU A 30 -47.08 20.11 -31.25
C GLU A 30 -46.48 19.15 -30.26
N ARG A 31 -47.20 18.94 -29.14
CA ARG A 31 -46.85 17.96 -28.13
C ARG A 31 -47.23 16.56 -28.63
N MET A 32 -46.27 15.80 -29.09
CA MET A 32 -46.39 14.33 -29.12
C MET A 32 -45.41 13.77 -28.10
N PHE A 33 -45.95 13.22 -27.02
CA PHE A 33 -45.17 12.42 -26.07
C PHE A 33 -44.75 11.11 -26.77
N ASP A 34 -43.53 11.05 -27.25
CA ASP A 34 -42.98 9.82 -27.81
C ASP A 34 -42.38 8.98 -26.68
N SER A 35 -43.11 7.95 -26.26
CA SER A 35 -42.66 6.93 -25.30
C SER A 35 -41.48 6.09 -25.81
N GLY A 36 -41.19 6.13 -27.11
CA GLY A 36 -40.07 5.41 -27.73
C GLY A 36 -38.71 6.03 -27.47
N SER A 37 -38.63 7.37 -27.37
CA SER A 37 -37.35 8.07 -27.16
C SER A 37 -36.79 7.89 -25.75
N GLN A 38 -37.65 7.86 -24.73
CA GLN A 38 -37.26 7.62 -23.36
C GLN A 38 -36.75 6.18 -23.13
N THR A 39 -37.38 5.21 -23.77
CA THR A 39 -36.96 3.80 -23.71
C THR A 39 -35.61 3.58 -24.42
N GLN A 40 -35.38 4.25 -25.55
CA GLN A 40 -34.10 4.19 -26.26
C GLN A 40 -32.95 4.84 -25.49
N ILE A 41 -33.18 6.00 -24.86
CA ILE A 41 -32.20 6.69 -24.01
C ILE A 41 -31.88 5.83 -22.78
N ALA A 42 -32.85 5.23 -22.13
CA ALA A 42 -32.66 4.32 -21.01
C ALA A 42 -31.90 3.06 -21.40
N MET A 43 -32.16 2.52 -22.60
CA MET A 43 -31.47 1.35 -23.14
C MET A 43 -29.99 1.65 -23.47
N ILE A 44 -29.68 2.80 -24.07
CA ILE A 44 -28.31 3.26 -24.36
C ILE A 44 -27.55 3.54 -23.06
N ALA A 45 -28.20 4.19 -22.06
CA ALA A 45 -27.60 4.41 -20.75
C ALA A 45 -27.31 3.09 -20.02
N GLY A 46 -28.22 2.10 -20.11
CA GLY A 46 -28.00 0.76 -19.56
C GLY A 46 -26.85 0.01 -20.22
N ILE A 47 -26.69 0.11 -21.54
CA ILE A 47 -25.57 -0.49 -22.28
C ILE A 47 -24.25 0.18 -21.88
N SER A 48 -24.21 1.50 -21.74
CA SER A 48 -23.02 2.23 -21.30
C SER A 48 -22.61 1.83 -19.87
N GLN A 49 -23.56 1.73 -18.95
CA GLN A 49 -23.29 1.32 -17.56
C GLN A 49 -22.78 -0.14 -17.51
N GLN A 50 -23.31 -1.01 -18.35
CA GLN A 50 -22.89 -2.42 -18.40
C GLN A 50 -21.49 -2.56 -19.01
N GLN A 51 -21.14 -1.77 -20.02
CA GLN A 51 -19.79 -1.71 -20.58
C GLN A 51 -18.78 -1.19 -19.58
N ASP A 52 -19.07 -0.07 -18.88
CA ASP A 52 -18.22 0.50 -17.85
C ASP A 52 -18.00 -0.49 -16.69
N ARG A 53 -19.01 -1.28 -16.34
CA ARG A 53 -18.91 -2.34 -15.35
C ARG A 53 -17.96 -3.45 -15.79
N LEU A 54 -18.12 -3.96 -17.02
CA LEU A 54 -17.28 -5.02 -17.57
C LEU A 54 -15.82 -4.58 -17.70
N GLU A 55 -15.55 -3.33 -18.05
CA GLU A 55 -14.20 -2.80 -18.12
C GLU A 55 -13.56 -2.70 -16.73
N ARG A 56 -14.33 -2.29 -15.72
CA ARG A 56 -13.87 -2.28 -14.32
C ARG A 56 -13.55 -3.67 -13.79
N GLU A 57 -14.41 -4.65 -14.06
CA GLU A 57 -14.20 -6.05 -13.67
C GLU A 57 -12.91 -6.61 -14.29
N LYS A 58 -12.69 -6.38 -15.60
CA LYS A 58 -11.45 -6.80 -16.30
C LYS A 58 -10.21 -6.10 -15.75
N TYR A 59 -10.30 -4.80 -15.46
CA TYR A 59 -9.19 -4.06 -14.88
C TYR A 59 -8.85 -4.56 -13.48
N MET A 60 -9.87 -4.85 -12.68
CA MET A 60 -9.70 -5.44 -11.35
C MET A 60 -9.03 -6.81 -11.43
N GLU A 61 -9.55 -7.69 -12.27
CA GLU A 61 -8.97 -9.02 -12.50
C GLU A 61 -7.50 -8.94 -12.95
N TYR A 62 -7.19 -8.06 -13.88
CA TYR A 62 -5.81 -7.83 -14.32
C TYR A 62 -4.91 -7.39 -13.16
N THR A 63 -5.40 -6.47 -12.31
CA THR A 63 -4.69 -5.92 -11.18
C THR A 63 -4.44 -6.99 -10.11
N LEU A 64 -5.46 -7.78 -9.75
CA LEU A 64 -5.33 -8.87 -8.79
C LEU A 64 -4.39 -9.98 -9.30
N ASN A 65 -4.47 -10.36 -10.58
CA ASN A 65 -3.54 -11.32 -11.18
C ASN A 65 -2.07 -10.83 -11.15
N LYS A 66 -1.86 -9.52 -11.20
CA LYS A 66 -0.52 -8.94 -11.05
C LYS A 66 0.00 -9.04 -9.62
N LEU A 67 -0.88 -8.84 -8.62
CA LEU A 67 -0.55 -9.03 -7.21
C LEU A 67 -0.21 -10.50 -6.92
N GLU A 68 -1.04 -11.44 -7.39
CA GLU A 68 -0.78 -12.88 -7.22
C GLU A 68 0.59 -13.32 -7.76
N LYS A 69 0.95 -12.83 -8.95
CA LYS A 69 2.30 -13.11 -9.50
C LYS A 69 3.41 -12.57 -8.62
N ARG A 70 3.19 -11.43 -8.00
CA ARG A 70 4.18 -10.78 -7.14
C ARG A 70 4.37 -11.52 -5.83
N ILE A 71 3.25 -11.95 -5.22
CA ILE A 71 3.29 -12.71 -3.97
C ILE A 71 3.58 -14.19 -4.17
N GLY A 72 3.45 -14.70 -5.40
CA GLY A 72 3.68 -16.12 -5.75
C GLY A 72 2.60 -17.05 -5.22
N TYR A 73 1.39 -16.53 -4.95
CA TYR A 73 0.23 -17.30 -4.51
C TYR A 73 -0.96 -16.98 -5.41
N SER A 74 -1.67 -18.03 -5.88
CA SER A 74 -2.85 -17.91 -6.73
C SER A 74 -4.09 -18.31 -5.93
N PHE A 75 -5.01 -17.38 -5.77
CA PHE A 75 -6.25 -17.59 -5.01
C PHE A 75 -7.24 -18.48 -5.78
N GLN A 76 -7.85 -19.42 -5.09
CA GLN A 76 -8.99 -20.19 -5.56
C GLN A 76 -10.26 -19.33 -5.57
N ASP A 77 -10.48 -18.55 -4.50
CA ASP A 77 -11.51 -17.52 -4.42
C ASP A 77 -10.90 -16.13 -4.53
N LYS A 78 -10.94 -15.56 -5.73
CA LYS A 78 -10.45 -14.20 -6.01
C LYS A 78 -11.13 -13.11 -5.18
N LYS A 79 -12.35 -13.39 -4.68
CA LYS A 79 -13.07 -12.41 -3.83
C LYS A 79 -12.40 -12.20 -2.48
N LEU A 80 -11.70 -13.20 -1.96
CA LEU A 80 -10.91 -13.04 -0.74
C LEU A 80 -9.76 -12.05 -0.95
N LEU A 81 -9.06 -12.15 -2.08
CA LEU A 81 -7.99 -11.21 -2.43
C LEU A 81 -8.55 -9.80 -2.66
N GLU A 82 -9.64 -9.69 -3.43
CA GLU A 82 -10.31 -8.40 -3.64
C GLU A 82 -10.71 -7.76 -2.30
N HIS A 83 -11.33 -8.54 -1.40
CA HIS A 83 -11.77 -8.07 -0.09
C HIS A 83 -10.61 -7.61 0.78
N ALA A 84 -9.47 -8.30 0.75
CA ALA A 84 -8.27 -7.89 1.47
C ALA A 84 -7.72 -6.53 0.99
N MET A 85 -7.98 -6.14 -0.25
CA MET A 85 -7.56 -4.85 -0.82
C MET A 85 -8.55 -3.71 -0.58
N ILE A 86 -9.72 -3.96 0.02
CA ILE A 86 -10.75 -2.93 0.26
C ILE A 86 -10.52 -2.26 1.62
N HIS A 87 -10.02 -1.04 1.61
CA HIS A 87 -9.93 -0.22 2.81
C HIS A 87 -11.31 0.34 3.22
N SER A 88 -11.50 0.64 4.50
CA SER A 88 -12.75 1.15 5.07
C SER A 88 -13.24 2.44 4.40
N SER A 89 -12.37 3.32 3.96
CA SER A 89 -12.72 4.54 3.21
C SER A 89 -13.41 4.23 1.87
N TYR A 90 -12.94 3.20 1.15
CA TYR A 90 -13.57 2.75 -0.09
C TYR A 90 -14.94 2.12 0.18
N ALA A 91 -15.02 1.23 1.19
CA ALA A 91 -16.26 0.60 1.57
C ALA A 91 -17.33 1.63 1.95
N ASN A 92 -16.97 2.70 2.68
CA ASN A 92 -17.85 3.80 3.04
C ASN A 92 -18.32 4.60 1.81
N GLU A 93 -17.41 4.98 0.91
CA GLU A 93 -17.76 5.74 -0.31
C GLU A 93 -18.68 4.94 -1.24
N HIS A 94 -18.50 3.62 -1.30
CA HIS A 94 -19.27 2.72 -2.16
C HIS A 94 -20.46 2.04 -1.47
N HIS A 95 -20.77 2.42 -0.21
CA HIS A 95 -21.88 1.88 0.57
C HIS A 95 -21.91 0.35 0.71
N LEU A 96 -20.71 -0.27 0.84
CA LEU A 96 -20.56 -1.72 0.97
C LEU A 96 -20.95 -2.26 2.36
N GLY A 97 -21.31 -1.36 3.28
CA GLY A 97 -21.65 -1.69 4.67
C GLY A 97 -20.41 -1.97 5.54
N LYS A 98 -20.66 -2.18 6.84
CA LYS A 98 -19.59 -2.35 7.85
C LYS A 98 -18.71 -3.59 7.64
N LEU A 99 -19.22 -4.59 6.92
CA LEU A 99 -18.49 -5.85 6.64
C LEU A 99 -17.80 -5.85 5.27
N GLY A 100 -17.90 -4.74 4.51
CA GLY A 100 -17.38 -4.64 3.16
C GLY A 100 -15.91 -4.20 3.07
N CYS A 101 -15.22 -4.00 4.20
CA CYS A 101 -13.80 -3.64 4.25
C CYS A 101 -12.94 -4.79 4.80
N ASN A 102 -11.65 -4.63 4.72
CA ASN A 102 -10.65 -5.64 5.06
C ASN A 102 -10.41 -5.85 6.58
N GLU A 103 -10.98 -5.02 7.46
CA GLU A 103 -10.73 -5.05 8.92
C GLU A 103 -10.93 -6.45 9.56
N ARG A 104 -11.88 -7.26 9.06
CA ARG A 104 -12.07 -8.62 9.58
C ARG A 104 -11.00 -9.60 9.11
N LEU A 105 -10.48 -9.41 7.93
CA LEU A 105 -9.35 -10.18 7.41
C LEU A 105 -8.05 -9.78 8.10
N GLU A 106 -7.85 -8.50 8.36
CA GLU A 106 -6.79 -7.94 9.18
C GLU A 106 -6.76 -8.61 10.56
N PHE A 107 -7.88 -8.55 11.31
CA PHE A 107 -8.01 -9.19 12.61
C PHE A 107 -7.61 -10.68 12.59
N LEU A 108 -8.02 -11.43 11.56
CA LEU A 108 -7.66 -12.85 11.42
C LEU A 108 -6.18 -13.02 11.03
N GLY A 109 -5.69 -12.17 10.14
CA GLY A 109 -4.32 -12.21 9.67
C GLY A 109 -3.30 -11.87 10.75
N ASP A 110 -3.58 -10.89 11.61
CA ASP A 110 -2.80 -10.58 12.80
C ASP A 110 -2.62 -11.83 13.69
N ALA A 111 -3.71 -12.52 14.03
CA ALA A 111 -3.64 -13.73 14.84
C ALA A 111 -2.79 -14.84 14.17
N VAL A 112 -2.90 -15.02 12.85
CA VAL A 112 -2.10 -16.01 12.10
C VAL A 112 -0.62 -15.59 12.08
N LEU A 113 -0.33 -14.32 11.87
CA LEU A 113 1.03 -13.75 11.88
C LEU A 113 1.69 -13.95 13.25
N GLU A 114 0.99 -13.66 14.33
CA GLU A 114 1.48 -13.85 15.71
C GLU A 114 1.85 -15.31 16.00
N VAL A 115 0.99 -16.26 15.62
CA VAL A 115 1.26 -17.70 15.84
C VAL A 115 2.47 -18.15 15.00
N VAL A 116 2.53 -17.78 13.72
CA VAL A 116 3.61 -18.20 12.84
C VAL A 116 4.95 -17.61 13.28
N SER A 117 4.96 -16.33 13.65
CA SER A 117 6.18 -15.65 14.13
C SER A 117 6.67 -16.26 15.45
N SER A 118 5.76 -16.61 16.36
CA SER A 118 6.10 -17.28 17.62
C SER A 118 6.68 -18.69 17.39
N ASP A 119 6.04 -19.51 16.55
CA ASP A 119 6.52 -20.85 16.19
C ASP A 119 7.92 -20.78 15.54
N PHE A 120 8.11 -19.81 14.67
CA PHE A 120 9.39 -19.57 14.01
C PHE A 120 10.51 -19.24 15.01
N LEU A 121 10.30 -18.25 15.88
CA LEU A 121 11.31 -17.81 16.86
C LEU A 121 11.63 -18.94 17.84
N PHE A 122 10.64 -19.63 18.35
CA PHE A 122 10.79 -20.75 19.27
C PHE A 122 11.64 -21.87 18.68
N ARG A 123 11.45 -22.21 17.40
CA ARG A 123 12.19 -23.30 16.75
C ARG A 123 13.58 -22.88 16.26
N THR A 124 13.71 -21.64 15.82
CA THR A 124 14.96 -21.16 15.20
C THR A 124 15.99 -20.75 16.24
N PHE A 125 15.54 -20.23 17.39
CA PHE A 125 16.40 -19.70 18.44
C PHE A 125 16.15 -20.42 19.79
N PRO A 126 16.52 -21.71 19.94
CA PRO A 126 16.17 -22.51 21.11
C PRO A 126 16.79 -21.99 22.43
N GLU A 127 17.88 -21.23 22.35
CA GLU A 127 18.54 -20.63 23.51
C GLU A 127 18.06 -19.20 23.83
N MET A 128 17.12 -18.63 23.03
CA MET A 128 16.61 -17.29 23.24
C MET A 128 15.61 -17.26 24.41
N PRO A 129 15.86 -16.43 25.44
CA PRO A 129 14.90 -16.25 26.55
C PRO A 129 13.53 -15.70 26.06
N GLU A 130 12.47 -16.02 26.81
CA GLU A 130 11.10 -15.59 26.46
C GLU A 130 10.99 -14.07 26.27
N GLY A 131 11.61 -13.28 27.16
CA GLY A 131 11.60 -11.82 27.04
C GLY A 131 12.22 -11.30 25.76
N ASP A 132 13.27 -11.96 25.26
CA ASP A 132 13.93 -11.59 24.00
C ASP A 132 13.11 -12.07 22.79
N MET A 133 12.48 -13.26 22.87
CA MET A 133 11.54 -13.72 21.85
C MET A 133 10.36 -12.75 21.71
N THR A 134 9.81 -12.28 22.82
CA THR A 134 8.70 -11.32 22.82
C THR A 134 9.09 -9.98 22.20
N LYS A 135 10.26 -9.44 22.52
CA LYS A 135 10.77 -8.19 21.91
C LYS A 135 11.03 -8.37 20.42
N THR A 136 11.69 -9.48 20.05
CA THR A 136 11.99 -9.80 18.65
C THR A 136 10.71 -9.95 17.84
N ARG A 137 9.72 -10.70 18.34
CA ARG A 137 8.42 -10.81 17.67
C ARG A 137 7.79 -9.42 17.48
N ALA A 138 7.69 -8.62 18.53
CA ALA A 138 7.12 -7.28 18.45
C ALA A 138 7.82 -6.40 17.40
N SER A 139 9.13 -6.52 17.20
CA SER A 139 9.86 -5.79 16.16
C SER A 139 9.58 -6.28 14.74
N LEU A 140 9.19 -7.54 14.57
CA LEU A 140 8.91 -8.14 13.27
C LEU A 140 7.47 -7.94 12.79
N VAL A 141 6.49 -7.90 13.73
CA VAL A 141 5.06 -7.82 13.42
C VAL A 141 4.46 -6.43 13.64
N CYS A 142 5.25 -5.43 14.01
CA CYS A 142 4.76 -4.07 14.22
C CYS A 142 4.46 -3.33 12.89
N GLU A 143 3.61 -2.32 12.97
CA GLU A 143 3.21 -1.46 11.85
C GLU A 143 4.38 -1.01 10.96
N PRO A 144 5.49 -0.42 11.46
CA PRO A 144 6.59 0.01 10.61
C PRO A 144 7.26 -1.11 9.82
N THR A 145 7.42 -2.29 10.44
CA THR A 145 8.05 -3.45 9.79
C THR A 145 7.12 -4.07 8.76
N LEU A 146 5.83 -4.20 9.06
CA LEU A 146 4.84 -4.68 8.09
C LEU A 146 4.68 -3.73 6.92
N ALA A 147 4.70 -2.41 7.17
CA ALA A 147 4.69 -1.40 6.11
C ALA A 147 5.94 -1.49 5.23
N PHE A 148 7.12 -1.71 5.81
CA PHE A 148 8.34 -1.97 5.05
C PHE A 148 8.21 -3.21 4.15
N CYS A 149 7.72 -4.33 4.69
CA CYS A 149 7.46 -5.55 3.91
C CYS A 149 6.40 -5.33 2.80
N ALA A 150 5.35 -4.55 3.09
CA ALA A 150 4.31 -4.21 2.12
C ALA A 150 4.86 -3.37 0.94
N GLN A 151 5.85 -2.52 1.18
CA GLN A 151 6.52 -1.75 0.13
C GLN A 151 7.32 -2.64 -0.82
N GLU A 152 7.97 -3.71 -0.34
CA GLU A 152 8.70 -4.65 -1.19
C GLU A 152 7.82 -5.31 -2.25
N ILE A 153 6.55 -5.55 -1.93
CA ILE A 153 5.55 -6.10 -2.86
C ILE A 153 4.66 -5.01 -3.48
N ASP A 154 4.93 -3.71 -3.24
CA ASP A 154 4.13 -2.55 -3.71
C ASP A 154 2.63 -2.72 -3.42
N LEU A 155 2.32 -3.23 -2.21
CA LEU A 155 0.95 -3.57 -1.82
C LEU A 155 0.01 -2.37 -1.89
N GLY A 156 0.50 -1.18 -1.51
CA GLY A 156 -0.25 0.07 -1.57
C GLY A 156 -0.80 0.41 -2.96
N GLY A 157 -0.10 -0.02 -4.03
CA GLY A 157 -0.54 0.16 -5.43
C GLY A 157 -1.81 -0.61 -5.78
N PHE A 158 -2.12 -1.67 -5.04
CA PHE A 158 -3.29 -2.55 -5.27
C PHE A 158 -4.51 -2.19 -4.42
N LEU A 159 -4.35 -1.31 -3.42
CA LEU A 159 -5.43 -0.95 -2.49
C LEU A 159 -6.57 -0.18 -3.16
N LEU A 160 -7.79 -0.50 -2.77
CA LEU A 160 -8.99 0.22 -3.09
C LEU A 160 -9.27 1.22 -1.96
N LEU A 161 -9.01 2.48 -2.23
CA LEU A 161 -9.19 3.59 -1.29
C LEU A 161 -10.31 4.52 -1.74
N GLY A 162 -11.03 5.11 -0.80
CA GLY A 162 -11.91 6.23 -1.08
C GLY A 162 -11.11 7.44 -1.57
N LYS A 163 -11.73 8.31 -2.37
CA LYS A 163 -11.07 9.47 -3.01
C LYS A 163 -10.34 10.38 -2.02
N GLY A 164 -10.93 10.61 -0.84
CA GLY A 164 -10.33 11.42 0.21
C GLY A 164 -9.04 10.80 0.76
N GLU A 165 -9.09 9.50 1.07
CA GLU A 165 -7.95 8.74 1.58
C GLU A 165 -6.83 8.65 0.53
N ASP A 166 -7.19 8.38 -0.72
CA ASP A 166 -6.22 8.31 -1.83
C ASP A 166 -5.57 9.67 -2.09
N ALA A 167 -6.36 10.76 -2.09
CA ALA A 167 -5.86 12.13 -2.28
C ALA A 167 -4.89 12.58 -1.17
N THR A 168 -5.08 12.07 0.06
CA THR A 168 -4.17 12.32 1.19
C THR A 168 -3.00 11.33 1.25
N GLY A 169 -2.85 10.52 0.21
CA GLY A 169 -1.74 9.57 0.03
C GLY A 169 -1.84 8.33 0.91
N GLY A 170 -3.04 7.83 1.22
CA GLY A 170 -3.28 6.62 1.99
C GLY A 170 -2.51 5.40 1.51
N ARG A 171 -2.27 5.27 0.18
CA ARG A 171 -1.49 4.16 -0.42
C ARG A 171 -0.06 4.00 0.12
N GLY A 172 0.51 5.02 0.71
CA GLY A 172 1.85 4.96 1.30
C GLY A 172 1.82 5.30 2.80
N ARG A 173 0.67 5.23 3.47
CA ARG A 173 0.56 5.41 4.92
C ARG A 173 0.82 4.07 5.59
N ASP A 174 1.76 4.06 6.53
CA ASP A 174 2.23 2.83 7.17
C ASP A 174 1.07 2.03 7.79
N SER A 175 0.16 2.67 8.53
CA SER A 175 -1.01 1.99 9.10
C SER A 175 -1.93 1.36 8.05
N VAL A 176 -2.14 2.01 6.89
CA VAL A 176 -3.03 1.49 5.83
C VAL A 176 -2.42 0.28 5.13
N VAL A 177 -1.10 0.31 4.88
CA VAL A 177 -0.43 -0.80 4.17
C VAL A 177 -0.07 -1.96 5.09
N SER A 178 0.16 -1.71 6.40
CA SER A 178 0.32 -2.77 7.41
C SER A 178 -0.96 -3.55 7.62
N ASP A 179 -2.09 -2.85 7.82
CA ASP A 179 -3.42 -3.47 7.96
C ASP A 179 -3.78 -4.31 6.72
N ALA A 180 -3.45 -3.80 5.54
CA ALA A 180 -3.63 -4.54 4.29
C ALA A 180 -2.72 -5.77 4.18
N MET A 181 -1.50 -5.74 4.73
CA MET A 181 -0.60 -6.90 4.78
C MET A 181 -1.18 -7.99 5.68
N GLU A 182 -1.70 -7.64 6.84
CA GLU A 182 -2.40 -8.57 7.71
C GLU A 182 -3.67 -9.11 7.05
N ALA A 183 -4.47 -8.24 6.41
CA ALA A 183 -5.65 -8.69 5.68
C ALA A 183 -5.32 -9.67 4.56
N LEU A 184 -4.20 -9.48 3.86
CA LEU A 184 -3.71 -10.40 2.83
C LEU A 184 -3.33 -11.76 3.43
N ILE A 185 -2.68 -11.78 4.60
CA ILE A 185 -2.37 -13.01 5.35
C ILE A 185 -3.67 -13.74 5.73
N GLY A 186 -4.67 -13.02 6.25
CA GLY A 186 -5.98 -13.56 6.58
C GLY A 186 -6.71 -14.14 5.37
N ALA A 187 -6.63 -13.48 4.22
CA ALA A 187 -7.19 -13.95 2.96
C ALA A 187 -6.51 -15.25 2.47
N ILE A 188 -5.18 -15.31 2.49
CA ILE A 188 -4.40 -16.51 2.11
C ILE A 188 -4.74 -17.68 3.06
N TYR A 189 -4.87 -17.38 4.36
CA TYR A 189 -5.26 -18.41 5.35
C TYR A 189 -6.64 -19.00 5.05
N LEU A 190 -7.64 -18.17 4.73
CA LEU A 190 -8.98 -18.65 4.40
C LEU A 190 -9.05 -19.43 3.08
N ASP A 191 -8.27 -19.00 2.08
CA ASP A 191 -8.25 -19.61 0.75
C ASP A 191 -7.43 -20.89 0.69
N GLY A 192 -6.23 -20.89 1.27
CA GLY A 192 -5.25 -21.97 1.13
C GLY A 192 -4.83 -22.65 2.43
N GLY A 193 -5.39 -22.23 3.56
CA GLY A 193 -5.09 -22.77 4.89
C GLY A 193 -3.77 -22.30 5.50
N PHE A 194 -3.49 -22.81 6.70
CA PHE A 194 -2.35 -22.36 7.52
C PHE A 194 -0.99 -22.54 6.84
N ALA A 195 -0.80 -23.61 6.06
CA ALA A 195 0.48 -23.89 5.42
C ALA A 195 0.86 -22.82 4.40
N ASN A 196 -0.09 -22.37 3.59
CA ASN A 196 0.13 -21.32 2.59
C ASN A 196 0.35 -19.95 3.26
N ALA A 197 -0.42 -19.62 4.30
CA ALA A 197 -0.20 -18.40 5.08
C ALA A 197 1.19 -18.40 5.75
N LYS A 198 1.60 -19.53 6.33
CA LYS A 198 2.92 -19.71 6.93
C LYS A 198 4.03 -19.49 5.89
N GLU A 199 3.92 -20.05 4.69
CA GLU A 199 4.88 -19.88 3.61
C GLU A 199 5.00 -18.40 3.21
N PHE A 200 3.87 -17.72 3.05
CA PHE A 200 3.83 -16.28 2.74
C PHE A 200 4.54 -15.45 3.82
N ILE A 201 4.22 -15.70 5.10
CA ILE A 201 4.83 -14.98 6.23
C ILE A 201 6.34 -15.24 6.29
N HIS A 202 6.78 -16.48 6.11
CA HIS A 202 8.20 -16.79 6.05
C HIS A 202 8.92 -16.07 4.92
N ARG A 203 8.30 -16.01 3.74
CA ARG A 203 8.91 -15.44 2.55
C ARG A 203 9.03 -13.92 2.60
N PHE A 204 8.06 -13.22 3.16
CA PHE A 204 7.98 -11.77 3.08
C PHE A 204 8.22 -11.06 4.42
N ILE A 205 7.96 -11.72 5.55
CA ILE A 205 8.06 -11.08 6.87
C ILE A 205 9.20 -11.65 7.69
N LEU A 206 9.36 -12.97 7.73
CA LEU A 206 10.38 -13.63 8.55
C LEU A 206 11.69 -13.93 7.79
N ASN A 207 11.80 -13.55 6.52
CA ASN A 207 13.08 -13.53 5.83
C ASN A 207 13.90 -12.35 6.33
N ASP A 208 15.23 -12.51 6.38
CA ASP A 208 16.19 -11.44 6.72
C ASP A 208 15.83 -10.66 8.01
N ILE A 209 15.65 -11.42 9.10
CA ILE A 209 15.25 -10.86 10.41
C ILE A 209 16.25 -9.82 10.90
N GLU A 210 17.54 -10.06 10.72
CA GLU A 210 18.58 -9.12 11.16
C GLU A 210 18.40 -7.75 10.52
N HIS A 211 18.04 -7.73 9.24
CA HIS A 211 17.82 -6.49 8.49
C HIS A 211 16.53 -5.75 8.96
N LYS A 212 15.49 -6.49 9.27
CA LYS A 212 14.23 -5.92 9.78
C LYS A 212 14.35 -5.40 11.21
N GLN A 213 15.07 -6.13 12.07
CA GLN A 213 15.41 -5.64 13.40
C GLN A 213 16.30 -4.40 13.32
N LEU A 214 17.28 -4.41 12.41
CA LEU A 214 18.12 -3.25 12.14
C LEU A 214 17.30 -2.05 11.70
N PHE A 215 16.29 -2.25 10.86
CA PHE A 215 15.36 -1.18 10.45
C PHE A 215 14.56 -0.66 11.64
N TYR A 216 13.97 -1.56 12.44
CA TYR A 216 13.13 -1.19 13.58
C TYR A 216 13.90 -0.41 14.66
N ASP A 217 15.09 -0.87 15.02
CA ASP A 217 15.92 -0.28 16.08
C ASP A 217 17.01 0.66 15.54
N SER A 218 16.92 1.06 14.28
CA SER A 218 18.00 1.78 13.58
C SER A 218 18.52 3.01 14.32
N LYS A 219 17.65 3.81 14.95
CA LYS A 219 18.07 5.00 15.70
C LYS A 219 18.89 4.64 16.93
N THR A 220 18.47 3.64 17.68
CA THR A 220 19.20 3.15 18.88
C THR A 220 20.52 2.53 18.49
N ILE A 221 20.50 1.64 17.50
CA ILE A 221 21.71 0.97 17.01
C ILE A 221 22.73 1.97 16.47
N LEU A 222 22.27 2.95 15.66
CA LEU A 222 23.17 4.00 15.15
C LEU A 222 23.78 4.82 16.29
N GLN A 223 22.98 5.20 17.31
CA GLN A 223 23.45 5.91 18.48
C GLN A 223 24.56 5.11 19.20
N GLU A 224 24.35 3.82 19.42
CA GLU A 224 25.33 2.93 20.05
C GLU A 224 26.62 2.80 19.23
N ILE A 225 26.52 2.67 17.92
CA ILE A 225 27.68 2.61 17.01
C ILE A 225 28.51 3.89 17.12
N ILE A 226 27.89 5.06 17.04
CA ILE A 226 28.58 6.35 17.08
C ILE A 226 29.22 6.58 18.46
N GLN A 227 28.49 6.27 19.54
CA GLN A 227 29.04 6.36 20.89
C GLN A 227 30.23 5.44 21.12
N SER A 228 30.19 4.21 20.61
CA SER A 228 31.28 3.25 20.76
C SER A 228 32.55 3.66 20.01
N ARG A 229 32.42 4.37 18.89
CA ARG A 229 33.53 4.87 18.08
C ARG A 229 34.09 6.21 18.57
N GLN A 230 33.36 6.92 19.39
CA GLN A 230 33.66 8.30 19.84
C GLN A 230 33.77 9.30 18.65
N ASP A 231 33.00 9.06 17.59
CA ASP A 231 33.12 9.78 16.32
C ASP A 231 32.43 11.16 16.34
N GLY A 232 31.78 11.54 17.45
CA GLY A 232 31.08 12.82 17.62
C GLY A 232 29.63 12.66 18.09
N GLU A 233 28.85 13.72 17.95
CA GLU A 233 27.45 13.75 18.34
C GLU A 233 26.55 13.39 17.13
N LEU A 234 25.64 12.43 17.32
CA LEU A 234 24.63 12.08 16.33
C LEU A 234 23.47 13.07 16.40
N SER A 235 23.15 13.68 15.28
CA SER A 235 22.00 14.59 15.14
C SER A 235 21.18 14.29 13.91
N TYR A 236 19.93 14.79 13.89
CA TYR A 236 19.02 14.64 12.75
C TYR A 236 18.53 16.03 12.33
N GLU A 237 18.62 16.31 11.06
CA GLU A 237 18.24 17.60 10.47
C GLU A 237 17.17 17.40 9.39
N ILE A 238 16.10 18.20 9.47
CA ILE A 238 15.06 18.21 8.45
C ILE A 238 15.56 19.05 7.29
N LEU A 239 15.75 18.41 6.12
CA LEU A 239 16.14 19.08 4.89
C LEU A 239 14.95 19.70 4.19
N LYS A 240 13.80 18.98 4.21
CA LYS A 240 12.56 19.43 3.55
C LYS A 240 11.35 18.99 4.37
N GLU A 241 10.36 19.86 4.39
CA GLU A 241 9.01 19.60 4.83
C GLU A 241 8.08 20.08 3.72
N GLU A 242 7.43 19.15 3.04
CA GLU A 242 6.62 19.42 1.85
C GLU A 242 5.20 18.85 2.02
N GLY A 243 4.23 19.49 1.37
CA GLY A 243 2.84 19.04 1.35
C GLY A 243 1.95 19.69 2.41
N PRO A 244 0.63 19.60 2.24
CA PRO A 244 -0.36 20.10 3.21
C PRO A 244 -0.34 19.24 4.49
N ASP A 245 -0.88 19.75 5.59
CA ASP A 245 -0.85 19.10 6.92
C ASP A 245 -1.32 17.64 6.91
N HIS A 246 -2.29 17.31 6.09
CA HIS A 246 -2.84 15.96 5.94
C HIS A 246 -2.03 15.05 5.00
N ASN A 247 -1.00 15.58 4.32
CA ASN A 247 -0.14 14.82 3.40
C ASN A 247 1.30 15.37 3.42
N LYS A 248 1.84 15.56 4.62
CA LYS A 248 3.23 16.00 4.81
C LYS A 248 4.21 14.90 4.43
N SER A 249 5.33 15.34 3.88
CA SER A 249 6.51 14.52 3.62
C SER A 249 7.72 15.23 4.20
N PHE A 250 8.50 14.50 4.97
CA PHE A 250 9.72 14.96 5.60
C PHE A 250 10.92 14.28 4.94
N GLU A 251 11.92 15.06 4.59
CA GLU A 251 13.23 14.54 4.21
C GLU A 251 14.21 14.93 5.31
N VAL A 252 14.87 13.93 5.90
CA VAL A 252 15.77 14.08 7.04
C VAL A 252 17.13 13.51 6.68
N ARG A 253 18.19 14.16 7.16
CA ARG A 253 19.55 13.61 7.16
C ARG A 253 20.02 13.31 8.58
N ALA A 254 20.77 12.22 8.72
CA ALA A 254 21.52 11.89 9.94
C ALA A 254 22.95 12.39 9.79
N LEU A 255 23.44 13.07 10.81
CA LEU A 255 24.75 13.70 10.86
C LEU A 255 25.56 13.19 12.06
N VAL A 256 26.86 13.03 11.88
CA VAL A 256 27.83 12.90 12.95
C VAL A 256 28.76 14.11 12.89
N GLY A 257 28.66 15.00 13.87
CA GLY A 257 29.18 16.36 13.71
C GLY A 257 28.56 17.04 12.49
N ASP A 258 29.41 17.45 11.53
CA ASP A 258 28.95 18.09 10.28
C ASP A 258 28.83 17.11 9.09
N GLN A 259 29.17 15.83 9.29
CA GLN A 259 29.19 14.85 8.21
C GLN A 259 27.85 14.13 8.08
N GLU A 260 27.25 14.19 6.87
CA GLU A 260 26.05 13.41 6.55
C GLU A 260 26.41 11.93 6.36
N ILE A 261 25.78 11.07 7.20
CA ILE A 261 25.99 9.62 7.15
C ILE A 261 24.81 8.88 6.55
N GLY A 262 23.60 9.46 6.58
CA GLY A 262 22.41 8.84 6.02
C GLY A 262 21.30 9.84 5.75
N ARG A 263 20.37 9.45 4.86
CA ARG A 263 19.21 10.27 4.48
C ARG A 263 17.96 9.40 4.40
N GLY A 264 16.83 9.92 4.87
CA GLY A 264 15.54 9.24 4.85
C GLY A 264 14.41 10.17 4.51
N LYS A 265 13.39 9.64 3.86
CA LYS A 265 12.15 10.34 3.55
C LYS A 265 10.97 9.58 4.14
N GLY A 266 10.08 10.28 4.85
CA GLY A 266 8.93 9.68 5.50
C GLY A 266 7.76 10.65 5.63
N ARG A 267 6.59 10.14 5.95
CA ARG A 267 5.39 10.96 6.19
C ARG A 267 5.37 11.62 7.57
N THR A 268 6.13 11.08 8.50
CA THR A 268 6.37 11.68 9.81
C THR A 268 7.86 11.95 9.98
N LYS A 269 8.21 12.93 10.83
CA LYS A 269 9.60 13.19 11.20
C LYS A 269 10.28 11.92 11.71
N LYS A 270 9.58 11.17 12.59
CA LYS A 270 10.08 9.92 13.18
C LYS A 270 10.39 8.87 12.11
N ALA A 271 9.50 8.66 11.13
CA ALA A 271 9.72 7.70 10.05
C ALA A 271 10.90 8.12 9.15
N ALA A 272 11.02 9.42 8.83
CA ALA A 272 12.15 9.94 8.06
C ALA A 272 13.49 9.81 8.80
N GLU A 273 13.52 10.10 10.10
CA GLU A 273 14.70 9.91 10.96
C GLU A 273 15.11 8.44 11.07
N GLN A 274 14.13 7.54 11.25
CA GLN A 274 14.39 6.10 11.32
C GLN A 274 15.00 5.57 10.02
N LEU A 275 14.46 5.98 8.88
CA LEU A 275 15.01 5.61 7.57
C LEU A 275 16.38 6.25 7.33
N ALA A 276 16.62 7.48 7.80
CA ALA A 276 17.93 8.13 7.74
C ALA A 276 18.97 7.37 8.55
N ALA A 277 18.62 6.95 9.78
CA ALA A 277 19.47 6.13 10.64
C ALA A 277 19.81 4.78 10.00
N TYR A 278 18.79 4.09 9.49
CA TYR A 278 18.96 2.80 8.82
C TYR A 278 19.91 2.89 7.62
N ASN A 279 19.69 3.87 6.73
CA ASN A 279 20.58 4.08 5.59
C ASN A 279 22.00 4.48 6.01
N GLY A 280 22.14 5.20 7.13
CA GLY A 280 23.42 5.51 7.75
C GLY A 280 24.17 4.24 8.18
N ILE A 281 23.49 3.33 8.87
CA ILE A 281 24.08 2.06 9.32
C ILE A 281 24.52 1.22 8.11
N LEU A 282 23.70 1.14 7.06
CA LEU A 282 24.06 0.39 5.85
C LEU A 282 25.33 0.93 5.19
N LYS A 283 25.47 2.26 5.08
CA LYS A 283 26.69 2.90 4.54
C LYS A 283 27.92 2.64 5.42
N LEU A 284 27.76 2.72 6.74
CA LEU A 284 28.85 2.42 7.68
C LEU A 284 29.32 0.96 7.60
N LYS A 285 28.39 0.01 7.39
CA LYS A 285 28.70 -1.41 7.19
C LYS A 285 29.36 -1.68 5.83
N ALA A 286 28.97 -0.94 4.78
CA ALA A 286 29.59 -1.05 3.45
C ALA A 286 30.97 -0.41 3.35
N GLY A 287 31.43 0.33 4.38
CA GLY A 287 32.70 1.06 4.35
C GLY A 287 32.69 2.30 3.45
N GLU A 288 31.51 2.75 3.02
CA GLU A 288 31.36 3.91 2.13
C GLU A 288 31.48 5.26 2.86
N THR A 289 31.48 5.23 4.18
CA THR A 289 31.62 6.41 5.03
C THR A 289 32.73 6.14 6.04
N CYS A 290 33.88 6.82 5.88
CA CYS A 290 34.88 6.95 6.95
C CYS A 290 34.44 8.17 7.79
N ILE A 291 34.07 7.94 9.04
CA ILE A 291 33.84 8.97 10.04
C ILE A 291 35.14 9.22 10.76
#